data_e09530fda0fbff161055258c38f798cc
#
_entry.id   e09530fda0fbff161055258c38f798cc
#
_cell.length_a   1.000
_cell.length_b   1.000
_cell.length_c   1.000
_cell.angle_alpha   90.00
_cell.angle_beta   90.00
_cell.angle_gamma   90.00
#
_symmetry.space_group_name_H-M   'P 1'
#
loop_
_entity.id
_entity.type
_entity.pdbx_description
1 polymer ?
#
loop_
_entity_poly.entity_id
_entity_poly.type
_entity_poly.pdbx_seq_one_letter_code
_entity_poly.pdbx_strand_id
1 'polypeptide(L)'
;MIYPLVRELAEGGIPVTVTCRVLTMARQAYYRWLADPVSESQMLQAHRANALVDAHGSDPEYGYRLLQGEAETNGWVMSRRTAWRLASALNLASVTVRRRRGSGKTPGPAVAENLVQRQFQAADVHFWP
;
A
#
# COMPACT_ATOMS: atom_id res chain seq x y z
N MET A 1 -5.15 -8.79 -18.61
CA MET A 1 -5.57 -7.84 -19.66
C MET A 1 -5.44 -8.53 -21.00
N ILE A 2 -6.53 -8.72 -21.75
CA ILE A 2 -6.60 -9.62 -22.93
C ILE A 2 -6.43 -8.85 -24.26
N TYR A 3 -6.51 -7.50 -24.23
CA TYR A 3 -6.44 -6.66 -25.44
C TYR A 3 -5.15 -6.80 -26.27
N PRO A 4 -3.94 -6.93 -25.68
CA PRO A 4 -2.71 -7.17 -26.43
C PRO A 4 -2.79 -8.44 -27.29
N LEU A 5 -3.37 -9.53 -26.76
CA LEU A 5 -3.58 -10.77 -27.49
C LEU A 5 -4.49 -10.57 -28.70
N VAL A 6 -5.58 -9.78 -28.57
CA VAL A 6 -6.47 -9.45 -29.70
C VAL A 6 -5.71 -8.72 -30.80
N ARG A 7 -4.79 -7.84 -30.42
CA ARG A 7 -3.93 -7.12 -31.37
C ARG A 7 -2.96 -8.06 -32.10
N GLU A 8 -2.27 -8.92 -31.35
CA GLU A 8 -1.35 -9.91 -31.94
C GLU A 8 -2.06 -10.83 -32.90
N LEU A 9 -3.25 -11.31 -32.56
CA LEU A 9 -4.06 -12.16 -33.42
C LEU A 9 -4.55 -11.41 -34.68
N ALA A 10 -4.85 -10.12 -34.56
CA ALA A 10 -5.21 -9.30 -35.71
C ALA A 10 -4.02 -9.02 -36.63
N GLU A 11 -2.82 -8.83 -36.11
CA GLU A 11 -1.58 -8.75 -36.88
C GLU A 11 -1.26 -10.11 -37.59
N GLY A 12 -1.63 -11.24 -36.95
CA GLY A 12 -1.56 -12.57 -37.54
C GLY A 12 -2.65 -12.87 -38.57
N GLY A 13 -3.50 -11.90 -38.96
CA GLY A 13 -4.52 -12.04 -40.00
C GLY A 13 -5.88 -12.55 -39.51
N ILE A 14 -6.09 -12.73 -38.22
CA ILE A 14 -7.38 -13.16 -37.68
C ILE A 14 -8.27 -11.90 -37.42
N PRO A 15 -9.50 -11.88 -38.02
CA PRO A 15 -10.37 -10.72 -37.86
C PRO A 15 -10.70 -10.41 -36.37
N VAL A 16 -10.56 -9.19 -35.95
CA VAL A 16 -10.90 -8.70 -34.59
C VAL A 16 -12.33 -9.12 -34.18
N THR A 17 -13.25 -9.14 -35.13
CA THR A 17 -14.64 -9.58 -34.91
C THR A 17 -14.73 -10.99 -34.40
N VAL A 18 -13.93 -11.90 -34.97
CA VAL A 18 -13.90 -13.33 -34.62
C VAL A 18 -13.27 -13.49 -33.24
N THR A 19 -12.11 -12.87 -33.02
CA THR A 19 -11.39 -12.92 -31.75
C THR A 19 -12.24 -12.39 -30.60
N CYS A 20 -12.88 -11.21 -30.77
CA CYS A 20 -13.74 -10.65 -29.74
C CYS A 20 -14.97 -11.53 -29.46
N ARG A 21 -15.51 -12.20 -30.47
CA ARG A 21 -16.64 -13.13 -30.31
C ARG A 21 -16.25 -14.36 -29.49
N VAL A 22 -15.11 -14.95 -29.79
CA VAL A 22 -14.57 -16.12 -29.07
C VAL A 22 -14.24 -15.79 -27.64
N LEU A 23 -13.66 -14.61 -27.40
CA LEU A 23 -13.29 -14.13 -26.06
C LEU A 23 -14.45 -13.49 -25.29
N THR A 24 -15.66 -13.50 -25.86
CA THR A 24 -16.88 -12.87 -25.25
C THR A 24 -16.67 -11.41 -24.87
N MET A 25 -15.97 -10.64 -25.71
CA MET A 25 -15.62 -9.25 -25.46
C MET A 25 -16.34 -8.30 -26.42
N ALA A 26 -16.69 -7.10 -25.89
CA ALA A 26 -17.23 -6.03 -26.72
C ALA A 26 -16.12 -5.44 -27.62
N ARG A 27 -16.34 -5.40 -28.95
CA ARG A 27 -15.41 -4.79 -29.91
C ARG A 27 -15.09 -3.32 -29.58
N GLN A 28 -16.09 -2.57 -29.10
CA GLN A 28 -15.91 -1.17 -28.70
C GLN A 28 -14.89 -1.01 -27.59
N ALA A 29 -14.83 -1.94 -26.63
CA ALA A 29 -13.86 -1.92 -25.55
C ALA A 29 -12.43 -2.10 -26.07
N TYR A 30 -12.24 -2.99 -27.05
CA TYR A 30 -10.95 -3.17 -27.72
C TYR A 30 -10.51 -1.91 -28.49
N TYR A 31 -11.38 -1.33 -29.30
CA TYR A 31 -11.01 -0.12 -30.06
C TYR A 31 -10.78 1.10 -29.16
N ARG A 32 -11.49 1.21 -28.03
CA ARG A 32 -11.21 2.24 -27.02
C ARG A 32 -9.83 2.05 -26.41
N TRP A 33 -9.48 0.81 -26.07
CA TRP A 33 -8.14 0.51 -25.56
C TRP A 33 -7.06 0.75 -26.63
N LEU A 34 -7.33 0.47 -27.90
CA LEU A 34 -6.37 0.69 -28.98
C LEU A 34 -6.09 2.20 -29.19
N ALA A 35 -7.11 3.04 -29.01
CA ALA A 35 -6.97 4.49 -29.12
C ALA A 35 -6.23 5.12 -27.92
N ASP A 36 -6.44 4.60 -26.72
CA ASP A 36 -5.82 5.06 -25.48
C ASP A 36 -5.45 3.86 -24.61
N PRO A 37 -4.26 3.25 -24.85
CA PRO A 37 -3.81 2.06 -24.13
C PRO A 37 -3.54 2.31 -22.63
N VAL A 38 -3.20 3.56 -22.30
CA VAL A 38 -2.91 3.99 -20.93
C VAL A 38 -3.76 5.20 -20.60
N SER A 39 -4.82 5.01 -19.83
CA SER A 39 -5.69 6.11 -19.46
C SER A 39 -4.96 7.13 -18.57
N GLU A 40 -5.38 8.40 -18.64
CA GLU A 40 -4.86 9.48 -17.79
C GLU A 40 -4.91 9.12 -16.30
N SER A 41 -5.97 8.44 -15.88
CA SER A 41 -6.11 7.94 -14.50
C SER A 41 -5.02 6.93 -14.12
N GLN A 42 -4.64 6.03 -15.04
CA GLN A 42 -3.56 5.06 -14.81
C GLN A 42 -2.20 5.77 -14.76
N MET A 43 -1.98 6.74 -15.64
CA MET A 43 -0.78 7.56 -15.65
C MET A 43 -0.62 8.32 -14.34
N LEU A 44 -1.68 8.98 -13.87
CA LEU A 44 -1.70 9.68 -12.59
C LEU A 44 -1.44 8.74 -11.41
N GLN A 45 -2.00 7.52 -11.45
CA GLN A 45 -1.72 6.52 -10.42
C GLN A 45 -0.25 6.08 -10.43
N ALA A 46 0.36 5.91 -11.60
CA ALA A 46 1.77 5.56 -11.72
C ALA A 46 2.67 6.65 -11.13
N HIS A 47 2.39 7.91 -11.44
CA HIS A 47 3.13 9.04 -10.86
C HIS A 47 3.01 9.11 -9.33
N ARG A 48 1.81 8.91 -8.79
CA ARG A 48 1.58 8.84 -7.34
C ARG A 48 2.32 7.66 -6.70
N ALA A 49 2.35 6.51 -7.36
CA ALA A 49 3.08 5.34 -6.90
C ALA A 49 4.59 5.62 -6.85
N ASN A 50 5.15 6.22 -7.90
CA ASN A 50 6.56 6.60 -7.95
C ASN A 50 6.90 7.60 -6.83
N ALA A 51 6.09 8.61 -6.60
CA ALA A 51 6.31 9.57 -5.52
C ALA A 51 6.35 8.90 -4.13
N LEU A 52 5.53 7.88 -3.90
CA LEU A 52 5.58 7.10 -2.64
C LEU A 52 6.85 6.23 -2.55
N VAL A 53 7.30 5.66 -3.68
CA VAL A 53 8.54 4.87 -3.74
C VAL A 53 9.75 5.76 -3.46
N ASP A 54 9.81 6.92 -4.07
CA ASP A 54 10.91 7.90 -3.88
C ASP A 54 10.98 8.38 -2.43
N ALA A 55 9.81 8.72 -1.84
CA ALA A 55 9.72 9.10 -0.44
C ALA A 55 10.17 7.98 0.50
N HIS A 56 9.79 6.73 0.20
CA HIS A 56 10.20 5.56 0.99
C HIS A 56 11.69 5.22 0.81
N GLY A 57 12.24 5.50 -0.37
CA GLY A 57 13.67 5.36 -0.63
C GLY A 57 14.50 6.35 0.19
N SER A 58 13.99 7.56 0.39
CA SER A 58 14.62 8.59 1.22
C SER A 58 14.55 8.25 2.71
N ASP A 59 13.38 7.79 3.18
CA ASP A 59 13.11 7.44 4.58
C ASP A 59 12.34 6.11 4.71
N PRO A 60 13.05 4.97 4.82
CA PRO A 60 12.42 3.64 4.93
C PRO A 60 11.59 3.42 6.21
N GLU A 61 11.72 4.31 7.18
CA GLU A 61 10.94 4.26 8.43
C GLU A 61 9.53 4.83 8.28
N TYR A 62 9.26 5.56 7.19
CA TYR A 62 7.98 6.19 6.97
C TYR A 62 6.90 5.17 6.64
N GLY A 63 5.80 5.25 7.39
CA GLY A 63 4.55 4.58 7.05
C GLY A 63 3.74 5.39 6.03
N TYR A 64 2.73 4.78 5.41
CA TYR A 64 1.95 5.39 4.33
C TYR A 64 1.42 6.80 4.60
N ARG A 65 1.21 7.19 5.87
CA ARG A 65 0.73 8.54 6.23
C ARG A 65 1.80 9.60 6.04
N LEU A 66 3.04 9.28 6.42
CA LEU A 66 4.18 10.18 6.23
C LEU A 66 4.58 10.21 4.76
N LEU A 67 4.58 9.04 4.09
CA LEU A 67 4.81 8.95 2.64
C LEU A 67 3.81 9.80 1.85
N GLN A 68 2.53 9.83 2.28
CA GLN A 68 1.53 10.70 1.65
C GLN A 68 1.89 12.18 1.79
N GLY A 69 2.27 12.61 3.00
CA GLY A 69 2.66 14.00 3.27
C GLY A 69 3.86 14.43 2.44
N GLU A 70 4.87 13.56 2.32
CA GLU A 70 6.06 13.81 1.50
C GLU A 70 5.72 13.88 0.01
N ALA A 71 4.89 12.97 -0.48
CA ALA A 71 4.41 13.02 -1.87
C ALA A 71 3.58 14.29 -2.15
N GLU A 72 2.80 14.77 -1.19
CA GLU A 72 2.03 16.02 -1.28
C GLU A 72 2.95 17.25 -1.36
N THR A 73 4.02 17.27 -0.57
CA THR A 73 5.06 18.32 -0.63
C THR A 73 5.73 18.37 -2.01
N ASN A 74 5.89 17.22 -2.66
CA ASN A 74 6.42 17.08 -4.00
C ASN A 74 5.35 17.29 -5.11
N GLY A 75 4.15 17.77 -4.77
CA GLY A 75 3.10 18.12 -5.71
C GLY A 75 2.13 16.99 -6.08
N TRP A 76 2.28 15.79 -5.50
CA TRP A 76 1.43 14.64 -5.79
C TRP A 76 0.33 14.47 -4.74
N VAL A 77 -0.75 15.23 -4.90
CA VAL A 77 -1.90 15.19 -3.99
C VAL A 77 -2.67 13.87 -4.14
N MET A 78 -2.93 13.19 -3.02
CA MET A 78 -3.73 11.98 -2.99
C MET A 78 -4.43 11.80 -1.63
N SER A 79 -5.55 11.05 -1.64
CA SER A 79 -6.24 10.71 -0.39
C SER A 79 -5.44 9.67 0.43
N ARG A 80 -5.63 9.64 1.74
CA ARG A 80 -5.02 8.63 2.63
C ARG A 80 -5.35 7.20 2.21
N ARG A 81 -6.56 6.96 1.71
CA ARG A 81 -6.97 5.65 1.21
C ARG A 81 -6.19 5.27 -0.04
N THR A 82 -5.94 6.22 -0.95
CA THR A 82 -5.14 5.99 -2.16
C THR A 82 -3.69 5.70 -1.78
N ALA A 83 -3.10 6.49 -0.88
CA ALA A 83 -1.75 6.28 -0.39
C ALA A 83 -1.59 4.91 0.28
N TRP A 84 -2.53 4.52 1.15
CA TRP A 84 -2.53 3.20 1.77
C TRP A 84 -2.61 2.07 0.76
N ARG A 85 -3.52 2.18 -0.23
CA ARG A 85 -3.70 1.17 -1.28
C ARG A 85 -2.45 1.00 -2.13
N LEU A 86 -1.83 2.11 -2.55
CA LEU A 86 -0.61 2.09 -3.35
C LEU A 86 0.57 1.57 -2.53
N ALA A 87 0.78 2.05 -1.31
CA ALA A 87 1.83 1.58 -0.43
C ALA A 87 1.71 0.07 -0.14
N SER A 88 0.49 -0.42 0.08
CA SER A 88 0.23 -1.85 0.29
C SER A 88 0.52 -2.68 -0.97
N ALA A 89 0.10 -2.20 -2.15
CA ALA A 89 0.36 -2.88 -3.42
C ALA A 89 1.86 -2.96 -3.76
N LEU A 90 2.62 -1.95 -3.38
CA LEU A 90 4.07 -1.84 -3.59
C LEU A 90 4.89 -2.43 -2.44
N ASN A 91 4.24 -2.98 -1.40
CA ASN A 91 4.90 -3.48 -0.18
C ASN A 91 5.78 -2.44 0.53
N LEU A 92 5.43 -1.16 0.46
CA LEU A 92 6.10 -0.08 1.17
C LEU A 92 5.66 -0.08 2.64
N ALA A 93 6.31 -0.91 3.44
CA ALA A 93 6.06 -0.98 4.87
C ALA A 93 7.24 -0.36 5.63
N SER A 94 6.93 0.45 6.66
CA SER A 94 7.95 0.96 7.56
C SER A 94 8.82 -0.17 8.13
N VAL A 95 10.13 0.02 8.16
CA VAL A 95 11.09 -0.95 8.71
C VAL A 95 10.78 -1.27 10.17
N THR A 96 10.23 -0.31 10.93
CA THR A 96 9.82 -0.50 12.33
C THR A 96 8.62 -1.45 12.49
N VAL A 97 7.71 -1.48 11.51
CA VAL A 97 6.55 -2.38 11.52
C VAL A 97 6.94 -3.81 11.14
N ARG A 98 8.00 -3.98 10.35
CA ARG A 98 8.53 -5.32 10.00
C ARG A 98 9.13 -6.08 11.18
N ARG A 99 9.53 -5.40 12.25
CA ARG A 99 9.76 -6.11 13.51
C ARG A 99 8.42 -6.66 13.95
N ARG A 100 8.14 -7.91 13.57
CA ARG A 100 7.07 -8.69 14.16
C ARG A 100 7.12 -8.39 15.66
N ARG A 101 6.05 -7.82 16.22
CA ARG A 101 5.80 -7.94 17.65
C ARG A 101 5.90 -9.43 17.92
N GLY A 102 7.01 -9.83 18.56
CA GLY A 102 7.20 -11.25 18.88
C GLY A 102 5.91 -11.72 19.51
N SER A 103 5.36 -12.78 18.98
CA SER A 103 4.26 -13.52 19.56
C SER A 103 4.48 -13.56 21.07
N GLY A 104 3.59 -12.91 21.80
CA GLY A 104 3.54 -12.79 23.22
C GLY A 104 4.83 -13.11 23.99
N LYS A 105 5.42 -12.14 24.63
CA LYS A 105 6.43 -12.44 25.64
C LYS A 105 5.78 -13.46 26.56
N THR A 106 6.28 -14.69 26.53
CA THR A 106 5.94 -15.67 27.56
C THR A 106 6.21 -14.97 28.89
N PRO A 107 5.24 -14.81 29.79
CA PRO A 107 5.52 -14.21 31.07
C PRO A 107 6.70 -14.94 31.69
N GLY A 108 7.77 -14.23 31.99
CA GLY A 108 8.86 -14.81 32.78
C GLY A 108 8.32 -15.30 34.11
N PRO A 109 9.04 -16.16 34.82
CA PRO A 109 8.66 -16.57 36.15
C PRO A 109 8.41 -15.32 37.00
N ALA A 110 7.39 -15.35 37.82
CA ALA A 110 7.06 -14.24 38.70
C ALA A 110 8.28 -13.92 39.58
N VAL A 111 8.92 -12.78 39.29
CA VAL A 111 10.19 -12.41 39.91
C VAL A 111 9.99 -11.82 41.31
N ALA A 112 8.78 -11.33 41.59
CA ALA A 112 8.41 -10.84 42.92
C ALA A 112 6.88 -10.86 43.09
N GLU A 113 6.41 -11.09 44.30
CA GLU A 113 5.02 -10.84 44.65
C GLU A 113 4.68 -9.35 44.52
N ASN A 114 3.47 -9.07 44.05
CA ASN A 114 2.98 -7.71 43.97
C ASN A 114 2.63 -7.20 45.36
N LEU A 115 3.63 -6.74 46.09
CA LEU A 115 3.46 -6.26 47.50
C LEU A 115 2.55 -5.02 47.57
N VAL A 116 2.44 -4.25 46.48
CA VAL A 116 1.64 -3.03 46.45
C VAL A 116 0.15 -3.32 46.22
N GLN A 117 -0.21 -4.48 45.65
CA GLN A 117 -1.59 -4.90 45.38
C GLN A 117 -2.48 -3.80 44.74
N ARG A 118 -1.87 -2.92 43.95
CA ARG A 118 -2.51 -1.72 43.37
C ARG A 118 -3.02 -0.70 44.39
N GLN A 119 -2.54 -0.73 45.61
CA GLN A 119 -2.81 0.29 46.60
C GLN A 119 -1.80 1.43 46.46
N PHE A 120 -2.14 2.43 45.65
CA PHE A 120 -1.28 3.59 45.37
C PHE A 120 -1.52 4.79 46.31
N GLN A 121 -2.22 4.57 47.41
CA GLN A 121 -2.44 5.60 48.43
C GLN A 121 -1.40 5.43 49.52
N ALA A 122 -0.46 6.37 49.61
CA ALA A 122 0.45 6.47 50.73
C ALA A 122 -0.21 7.34 51.82
N ALA A 123 -0.21 6.86 53.08
CA ALA A 123 -0.74 7.60 54.20
C ALA A 123 0.16 8.80 54.60
N ASP A 124 1.41 8.82 54.14
CA ASP A 124 2.36 9.88 54.41
C ASP A 124 3.40 10.05 53.29
N VAL A 125 3.73 11.30 52.96
CA VAL A 125 4.64 11.66 51.85
C VAL A 125 6.12 11.44 52.25
N HIS A 126 6.40 11.15 53.51
CA HIS A 126 7.75 11.03 54.02
C HIS A 126 8.41 9.63 53.86
N PHE A 127 7.75 8.69 53.22
CA PHE A 127 8.23 7.29 53.10
C PHE A 127 8.89 6.94 51.75
N TRP A 128 9.34 7.91 50.96
CA TRP A 128 10.20 7.60 49.82
C TRP A 128 11.64 7.92 50.19
N PRO A 129 12.54 6.91 50.17
CA PRO A 129 13.96 7.16 50.32
C PRO A 129 14.54 7.90 49.10
#